data_191836054ea0ecd902c28d6d1404d07f
#
_entry.id   191836054ea0ecd902c28d6d1404d07f
#
_cell.length_a   1.000
_cell.length_b   1.000
_cell.length_c   1.000
_cell.angle_alpha   90.00
_cell.angle_beta   90.00
_cell.angle_gamma   90.00
#
_symmetry.space_group_name_H-M   'P 1'
#
loop_
_entity.id
_entity.type
_entity.pdbx_description
1 polymer ?
#
loop_
_entity_poly.entity_id
_entity_poly.type
_entity_poly.pdbx_seq_one_letter_code
_entity_poly.pdbx_strand_id
1 'polypeptide(L)'
;MNAISIALIDDHPLMIEALSSLLKRIGGFTVVGTGTTAIDVVEISRQTHPQIAVVDLSMPGDVYGAIANAIKISPSTKIVAFTAATGVETAIRALDAGASGYVLKGSTTSELIQAILTVQSGQTYITQSFASRVVAGLRDVSLRRKAAEAVRFSIREDQIVRLLLVGFTNKAIAASLKISEKTVKNYMTILMQKLSARNRLEVVIAAQRLGEAPAHAAN
;
A
#
# COMPACT_ATOMS: atom_id res chain seq x y z
N MET A 1 35.85 -2.13 -3.48
CA MET A 1 34.43 -2.18 -3.04
C MET A 1 33.76 -3.27 -3.84
N ASN A 2 32.98 -4.15 -3.22
CA ASN A 2 32.23 -5.16 -3.96
C ASN A 2 31.14 -4.47 -4.79
N ALA A 3 30.94 -4.93 -6.04
CA ALA A 3 29.87 -4.42 -6.89
C ALA A 3 28.50 -4.71 -6.28
N ILE A 4 27.55 -3.77 -6.39
CA ILE A 4 26.17 -3.95 -5.92
C ILE A 4 25.48 -4.92 -6.86
N SER A 5 24.93 -6.04 -6.29
CA SER A 5 24.16 -7.01 -7.05
C SER A 5 22.74 -6.50 -7.31
N ILE A 6 22.34 -6.50 -8.58
CA ILE A 6 21.06 -5.94 -9.04
C ILE A 6 20.26 -6.99 -9.82
N ALA A 7 18.99 -7.15 -9.52
CA ALA A 7 18.01 -7.80 -10.38
C ALA A 7 17.21 -6.75 -11.15
N LEU A 8 16.91 -7.01 -12.43
CA LEU A 8 16.13 -6.14 -13.30
C LEU A 8 14.87 -6.88 -13.75
N ILE A 9 13.69 -6.37 -13.42
CA ILE A 9 12.43 -7.01 -13.75
C ILE A 9 11.49 -5.99 -14.42
N ASP A 10 11.23 -6.18 -15.70
CA ASP A 10 10.44 -5.28 -16.55
C ASP A 10 9.87 -6.08 -17.73
N ASP A 11 8.60 -5.93 -18.07
CA ASP A 11 7.98 -6.64 -19.20
C ASP A 11 8.41 -6.10 -20.58
N HIS A 12 9.27 -5.09 -20.61
CA HIS A 12 9.89 -4.54 -21.81
C HIS A 12 11.35 -5.01 -21.94
N PRO A 13 11.66 -6.01 -22.79
CA PRO A 13 13.02 -6.55 -22.93
C PRO A 13 14.08 -5.49 -23.26
N LEU A 14 13.75 -4.51 -24.10
CA LEU A 14 14.65 -3.41 -24.44
C LEU A 14 15.01 -2.55 -23.21
N MET A 15 14.12 -2.42 -22.23
CA MET A 15 14.41 -1.69 -20.99
C MET A 15 15.43 -2.46 -20.15
N ILE A 16 15.27 -3.77 -20.01
CA ILE A 16 16.23 -4.63 -19.31
C ILE A 16 17.61 -4.54 -19.96
N GLU A 17 17.69 -4.64 -21.29
CA GLU A 17 18.94 -4.57 -22.03
C GLU A 17 19.60 -3.19 -21.88
N ALA A 18 18.83 -2.11 -22.00
CA ALA A 18 19.32 -0.75 -21.82
C ALA A 18 19.87 -0.50 -20.41
N LEU A 19 19.13 -0.92 -19.36
CA LEU A 19 19.55 -0.79 -17.98
C LEU A 19 20.79 -1.65 -17.68
N SER A 20 20.83 -2.89 -18.19
CA SER A 20 22.00 -3.77 -18.03
C SER A 20 23.25 -3.17 -18.64
N SER A 21 23.16 -2.64 -19.88
CA SER A 21 24.24 -1.97 -20.56
C SER A 21 24.67 -0.69 -19.83
N LEU A 22 23.73 0.08 -19.33
CA LEU A 22 23.98 1.29 -18.56
C LEU A 22 24.75 1.00 -17.27
N LEU A 23 24.28 0.05 -16.46
CA LEU A 23 24.89 -0.34 -15.19
C LEU A 23 26.31 -0.89 -15.40
N LYS A 24 26.48 -1.71 -16.44
CA LYS A 24 27.81 -2.22 -16.84
C LYS A 24 28.77 -1.09 -17.23
N ARG A 25 28.31 -0.10 -17.98
CA ARG A 25 29.14 1.04 -18.43
C ARG A 25 29.56 1.95 -17.27
N ILE A 26 28.65 2.17 -16.29
CA ILE A 26 28.95 3.00 -15.12
C ILE A 26 29.96 2.30 -14.21
N GLY A 27 29.84 0.98 -14.10
CA GLY A 27 30.63 0.18 -13.17
C GLY A 27 30.12 0.23 -11.74
N GLY A 28 30.63 -0.67 -10.89
CA GLY A 28 30.19 -0.78 -9.49
C GLY A 28 28.88 -1.55 -9.30
N PHE A 29 28.29 -2.08 -10.37
CA PHE A 29 27.05 -2.85 -10.36
C PHE A 29 27.22 -4.19 -11.09
N THR A 30 26.53 -5.23 -10.62
CA THR A 30 26.47 -6.54 -11.28
C THR A 30 25.03 -6.96 -11.41
N VAL A 31 24.54 -7.16 -12.63
CA VAL A 31 23.21 -7.72 -12.88
C VAL A 31 23.27 -9.23 -12.63
N VAL A 32 22.52 -9.70 -11.61
CA VAL A 32 22.52 -11.10 -11.16
C VAL A 32 21.26 -11.87 -11.59
N GLY A 33 20.28 -11.19 -12.15
CA GLY A 33 19.07 -11.80 -12.67
C GLY A 33 18.22 -10.81 -13.45
N THR A 34 17.49 -11.33 -14.44
CA THR A 34 16.52 -10.53 -15.23
C THR A 34 15.22 -11.30 -15.35
N GLY A 35 14.10 -10.61 -15.33
CA GLY A 35 12.77 -11.19 -15.43
C GLY A 35 11.78 -10.24 -16.12
N THR A 36 10.64 -10.79 -16.54
CA THR A 36 9.63 -10.03 -17.31
C THR A 36 8.23 -10.11 -16.68
N THR A 37 8.09 -10.81 -15.56
CA THR A 37 6.78 -11.03 -14.90
C THR A 37 6.85 -10.78 -13.39
N ALA A 38 5.69 -10.61 -12.77
CA ALA A 38 5.60 -10.49 -11.32
C ALA A 38 6.16 -11.73 -10.59
N ILE A 39 6.05 -12.94 -11.18
CA ILE A 39 6.58 -14.17 -10.59
C ILE A 39 8.10 -14.11 -10.53
N ASP A 40 8.75 -13.53 -11.54
CA ASP A 40 10.21 -13.42 -11.60
C ASP A 40 10.77 -12.57 -10.46
N VAL A 41 10.00 -11.61 -9.93
CA VAL A 41 10.42 -10.82 -8.75
C VAL A 41 10.72 -11.75 -7.56
N VAL A 42 9.84 -12.72 -7.32
CA VAL A 42 9.97 -13.68 -6.22
C VAL A 42 11.06 -14.71 -6.50
N GLU A 43 11.05 -15.30 -7.70
CA GLU A 43 11.97 -16.36 -8.10
C GLU A 43 13.44 -15.88 -8.09
N ILE A 44 13.71 -14.72 -8.72
CA ILE A 44 15.06 -14.16 -8.77
C ILE A 44 15.52 -13.75 -7.38
N SER A 45 14.64 -13.15 -6.55
CA SER A 45 14.97 -12.80 -5.17
C SER A 45 15.36 -14.01 -4.34
N ARG A 46 14.67 -15.16 -4.56
CA ARG A 46 14.96 -16.43 -3.89
C ARG A 46 16.30 -17.03 -4.33
N GLN A 47 16.59 -17.00 -5.64
CA GLN A 47 17.75 -17.69 -6.20
C GLN A 47 19.04 -16.90 -6.05
N THR A 48 18.98 -15.57 -6.18
CA THR A 48 20.17 -14.72 -6.28
C THR A 48 20.40 -13.81 -5.10
N HIS A 49 19.39 -13.63 -4.24
CA HIS A 49 19.43 -12.69 -3.10
C HIS A 49 20.06 -11.33 -3.47
N PRO A 50 19.53 -10.62 -4.49
CA PRO A 50 20.15 -9.39 -4.95
C PRO A 50 20.09 -8.33 -3.85
N GLN A 51 21.06 -7.43 -3.79
CA GLN A 51 21.00 -6.28 -2.88
C GLN A 51 19.90 -5.31 -3.29
N ILE A 52 19.70 -5.12 -4.60
CA ILE A 52 18.65 -4.27 -5.17
C ILE A 52 17.88 -5.05 -6.24
N ALA A 53 16.56 -4.98 -6.22
CA ALA A 53 15.72 -5.37 -7.34
C ALA A 53 15.03 -4.13 -7.90
N VAL A 54 15.27 -3.83 -9.17
CA VAL A 54 14.60 -2.77 -9.93
C VAL A 54 13.41 -3.40 -10.63
N VAL A 55 12.21 -2.96 -10.27
CA VAL A 55 10.94 -3.63 -10.64
C VAL A 55 10.00 -2.64 -11.31
N ASP A 56 9.52 -2.96 -12.52
CA ASP A 56 8.41 -2.22 -13.09
C ASP A 56 7.08 -2.62 -12.42
N LEU A 57 6.24 -1.64 -12.15
CA LEU A 57 4.93 -1.86 -11.52
C LEU A 57 3.81 -2.14 -12.53
N SER A 58 4.06 -1.94 -13.83
CA SER A 58 3.05 -2.07 -14.89
C SER A 58 3.01 -3.46 -15.51
N MET A 59 3.83 -4.39 -15.00
CA MET A 59 3.90 -5.77 -15.51
C MET A 59 2.61 -6.55 -15.21
N PRO A 60 2.30 -7.56 -16.04
CA PRO A 60 1.19 -8.48 -15.77
C PRO A 60 1.35 -9.24 -14.45
N GLY A 61 0.22 -9.44 -13.74
CA GLY A 61 0.17 -10.17 -12.48
C GLY A 61 0.10 -9.26 -11.25
N ASP A 62 0.19 -9.87 -10.06
CA ASP A 62 0.18 -9.13 -8.79
C ASP A 62 1.62 -8.70 -8.40
N VAL A 63 2.07 -7.60 -8.98
CA VAL A 63 3.41 -7.06 -8.72
C VAL A 63 3.60 -6.63 -7.27
N TYR A 64 2.56 -6.06 -6.64
CA TYR A 64 2.65 -5.62 -5.24
C TYR A 64 2.77 -6.80 -4.28
N GLY A 65 1.97 -7.84 -4.49
CA GLY A 65 2.10 -9.08 -3.75
C GLY A 65 3.44 -9.77 -3.97
N ALA A 66 3.98 -9.72 -5.19
CA ALA A 66 5.31 -10.24 -5.51
C ALA A 66 6.42 -9.46 -4.79
N ILE A 67 6.35 -8.13 -4.71
CA ILE A 67 7.27 -7.29 -3.94
C ILE A 67 7.24 -7.69 -2.46
N ALA A 68 6.05 -7.77 -1.86
CA ALA A 68 5.91 -8.14 -0.46
C ALA A 68 6.46 -9.56 -0.16
N ASN A 69 6.25 -10.51 -1.08
CA ASN A 69 6.77 -11.86 -0.95
C ASN A 69 8.29 -11.93 -1.15
N ALA A 70 8.85 -11.19 -2.11
CA ALA A 70 10.29 -11.13 -2.34
C ALA A 70 11.04 -10.64 -1.11
N ILE A 71 10.53 -9.60 -0.43
CA ILE A 71 11.10 -9.06 0.81
C ILE A 71 11.02 -10.07 1.96
N LYS A 72 9.93 -10.85 2.07
CA LYS A 72 9.81 -11.91 3.07
C LYS A 72 10.83 -13.03 2.85
N ILE A 73 11.08 -13.39 1.59
CA ILE A 73 12.01 -14.47 1.20
C ILE A 73 13.46 -14.00 1.31
N SER A 74 13.73 -12.77 0.90
CA SER A 74 15.06 -12.16 0.92
C SER A 74 15.01 -10.78 1.62
N PRO A 75 15.02 -10.74 2.98
CA PRO A 75 14.88 -9.49 3.74
C PRO A 75 16.01 -8.48 3.49
N SER A 76 17.14 -8.92 2.97
CA SER A 76 18.27 -8.05 2.58
C SER A 76 18.05 -7.36 1.25
N THR A 77 17.18 -7.90 0.38
CA THR A 77 16.85 -7.30 -0.92
C THR A 77 16.03 -6.03 -0.73
N LYS A 78 16.48 -4.93 -1.32
CA LYS A 78 15.74 -3.67 -1.36
C LYS A 78 15.10 -3.51 -2.73
N ILE A 79 13.86 -3.05 -2.75
CA ILE A 79 13.09 -2.89 -4.00
C ILE A 79 13.10 -1.42 -4.42
N VAL A 80 13.46 -1.16 -5.67
CA VAL A 80 13.29 0.12 -6.36
C VAL A 80 12.23 -0.07 -7.44
N ALA A 81 11.05 0.49 -7.23
CA ALA A 81 10.04 0.59 -8.27
C ALA A 81 10.50 1.56 -9.35
N PHE A 82 10.60 1.10 -10.61
CA PHE A 82 10.98 1.89 -11.77
C PHE A 82 9.89 1.83 -12.81
N THR A 83 9.00 2.84 -12.85
CA THR A 83 7.73 2.74 -13.54
C THR A 83 7.33 4.01 -14.28
N ALA A 84 6.51 3.88 -15.31
CA ALA A 84 5.89 5.02 -16.00
C ALA A 84 4.68 5.60 -15.22
N ALA A 85 4.19 4.92 -14.19
CA ALA A 85 3.03 5.34 -13.43
C ALA A 85 3.31 6.58 -12.58
N THR A 86 2.57 7.67 -12.81
CA THR A 86 2.68 8.95 -12.08
C THR A 86 1.56 9.13 -11.05
N GLY A 87 0.77 8.09 -10.78
CA GLY A 87 -0.31 8.09 -9.79
C GLY A 87 0.23 8.03 -8.37
N VAL A 88 -0.26 8.92 -7.50
CA VAL A 88 0.12 8.93 -6.07
C VAL A 88 -0.30 7.64 -5.37
N GLU A 89 -1.46 7.10 -5.70
CA GLU A 89 -1.95 5.83 -5.14
C GLU A 89 -1.04 4.65 -5.51
N THR A 90 -0.54 4.61 -6.75
CA THR A 90 0.42 3.60 -7.21
C THR A 90 1.72 3.64 -6.39
N ALA A 91 2.22 4.86 -6.13
CA ALA A 91 3.42 5.05 -5.32
C ALA A 91 3.20 4.61 -3.86
N ILE A 92 2.07 5.00 -3.26
CA ILE A 92 1.72 4.60 -1.90
C ILE A 92 1.61 3.07 -1.80
N ARG A 93 0.91 2.43 -2.74
CA ARG A 93 0.81 0.96 -2.77
C ARG A 93 2.16 0.27 -2.90
N ALA A 94 3.07 0.82 -3.71
CA ALA A 94 4.42 0.26 -3.84
C ALA A 94 5.21 0.37 -2.53
N LEU A 95 5.14 1.52 -1.86
CA LEU A 95 5.78 1.74 -0.56
C LEU A 95 5.17 0.85 0.53
N ASP A 96 3.85 0.72 0.57
CA ASP A 96 3.14 -0.17 1.52
C ASP A 96 3.48 -1.65 1.27
N ALA A 97 3.73 -2.05 0.01
CA ALA A 97 4.22 -3.39 -0.33
C ALA A 97 5.69 -3.61 0.09
N GLY A 98 6.39 -2.55 0.50
CA GLY A 98 7.76 -2.59 1.00
C GLY A 98 8.82 -2.08 0.04
N ALA A 99 8.45 -1.45 -1.09
CA ALA A 99 9.43 -0.78 -1.93
C ALA A 99 10.12 0.35 -1.16
N SER A 100 11.45 0.41 -1.25
CA SER A 100 12.27 1.46 -0.63
C SER A 100 12.60 2.59 -1.61
N GLY A 101 12.38 2.39 -2.92
CA GLY A 101 12.58 3.40 -3.95
C GLY A 101 11.39 3.50 -4.90
N TYR A 102 11.08 4.72 -5.36
CA TYR A 102 10.11 4.96 -6.41
C TYR A 102 10.68 5.94 -7.42
N VAL A 103 10.98 5.45 -8.63
CA VAL A 103 11.63 6.20 -9.70
C VAL A 103 10.75 6.15 -10.94
N LEU A 104 10.50 7.31 -11.53
CA LEU A 104 9.76 7.39 -12.78
C LEU A 104 10.65 7.02 -13.98
N LYS A 105 10.13 6.25 -14.95
CA LYS A 105 10.85 5.90 -16.19
C LYS A 105 11.26 7.12 -17.05
N GLY A 106 10.66 8.30 -16.77
CA GLY A 106 11.10 9.58 -17.34
C GLY A 106 12.26 10.27 -16.62
N SER A 107 12.75 9.71 -15.53
CA SER A 107 13.89 10.24 -14.78
C SER A 107 15.22 10.09 -15.54
N THR A 108 16.20 10.91 -15.17
CA THR A 108 17.55 10.82 -15.74
C THR A 108 18.28 9.56 -15.24
N THR A 109 19.29 9.15 -16.01
CA THR A 109 20.20 8.08 -15.57
C THR A 109 20.79 8.36 -14.19
N SER A 110 21.20 9.60 -13.94
CA SER A 110 21.79 10.02 -12.66
C SER A 110 20.81 9.85 -11.50
N GLU A 111 19.52 10.16 -11.71
CA GLU A 111 18.48 9.96 -10.70
C GLU A 111 18.26 8.48 -10.37
N LEU A 112 18.24 7.60 -11.38
CA LEU A 112 18.13 6.16 -11.15
C LEU A 112 19.31 5.62 -10.33
N ILE A 113 20.53 6.00 -10.70
CA ILE A 113 21.74 5.59 -9.95
C ILE A 113 21.71 6.13 -8.53
N GLN A 114 21.35 7.40 -8.35
CA GLN A 114 21.19 7.98 -7.02
C GLN A 114 20.15 7.24 -6.19
N ALA A 115 19.02 6.87 -6.80
CA ALA A 115 17.98 6.07 -6.14
C ALA A 115 18.52 4.72 -5.66
N ILE A 116 19.23 3.99 -6.53
CA ILE A 116 19.84 2.71 -6.20
C ILE A 116 20.80 2.85 -5.01
N LEU A 117 21.70 3.83 -5.04
CA LEU A 117 22.68 4.06 -3.98
C LEU A 117 22.01 4.50 -2.66
N THR A 118 21.00 5.37 -2.72
CA THR A 118 20.24 5.82 -1.57
C THR A 118 19.49 4.66 -0.92
N VAL A 119 18.82 3.83 -1.71
CA VAL A 119 18.10 2.66 -1.23
C VAL A 119 19.07 1.61 -0.68
N GLN A 120 20.21 1.40 -1.32
CA GLN A 120 21.25 0.50 -0.86
C GLN A 120 21.79 0.90 0.53
N SER A 121 21.89 2.20 0.81
CA SER A 121 22.28 2.73 2.14
C SER A 121 21.17 2.61 3.21
N GLY A 122 20.00 2.08 2.85
CA GLY A 122 18.86 1.90 3.77
C GLY A 122 17.91 3.09 3.87
N GLN A 123 18.06 4.09 3.00
CA GLN A 123 17.19 5.25 2.94
C GLN A 123 16.11 5.07 1.87
N THR A 124 14.98 5.77 2.00
CA THR A 124 13.92 5.78 1.00
C THR A 124 14.21 6.84 -0.07
N TYR A 125 13.98 6.50 -1.34
CA TYR A 125 14.09 7.42 -2.46
C TYR A 125 12.78 7.55 -3.22
N ILE A 126 12.37 8.77 -3.51
CA ILE A 126 11.24 9.07 -4.42
C ILE A 126 11.72 10.15 -5.38
N THR A 127 11.46 9.97 -6.69
CA THR A 127 11.79 10.99 -7.72
C THR A 127 11.41 12.38 -7.24
N GLN A 128 12.33 13.32 -7.22
CA GLN A 128 12.18 14.61 -6.53
C GLN A 128 10.96 15.41 -7.01
N SER A 129 10.71 15.43 -8.32
CA SER A 129 9.55 16.11 -8.90
C SER A 129 8.18 15.52 -8.45
N PHE A 130 8.19 14.32 -7.91
CA PHE A 130 7.00 13.58 -7.50
C PHE A 130 6.85 13.46 -5.96
N ALA A 131 7.93 13.65 -5.23
CA ALA A 131 8.00 13.43 -3.78
C ALA A 131 6.96 14.23 -2.99
N SER A 132 6.78 15.52 -3.29
CA SER A 132 5.80 16.38 -2.59
C SER A 132 4.37 15.85 -2.73
N ARG A 133 4.01 15.32 -3.90
CA ARG A 133 2.69 14.74 -4.17
C ARG A 133 2.46 13.45 -3.38
N VAL A 134 3.49 12.61 -3.29
CA VAL A 134 3.42 11.36 -2.52
C VAL A 134 3.31 11.66 -1.03
N VAL A 135 4.08 12.63 -0.50
CA VAL A 135 4.00 13.04 0.91
C VAL A 135 2.61 13.59 1.25
N ALA A 136 2.01 14.41 0.37
CA ALA A 136 0.65 14.89 0.56
C ALA A 136 -0.36 13.73 0.59
N GLY A 137 -0.26 12.79 -0.36
CA GLY A 137 -1.12 11.61 -0.40
C GLY A 137 -0.99 10.70 0.82
N LEU A 138 0.22 10.48 1.33
CA LEU A 138 0.46 9.72 2.56
C LEU A 138 -0.20 10.39 3.79
N ARG A 139 -0.16 11.73 3.86
CA ARG A 139 -0.86 12.48 4.91
C ARG A 139 -2.37 12.28 4.82
N ASP A 140 -2.94 12.36 3.64
CA ASP A 140 -4.38 12.16 3.42
C ASP A 140 -4.82 10.74 3.79
N VAL A 141 -4.06 9.71 3.40
CA VAL A 141 -4.32 8.32 3.79
C VAL A 141 -4.22 8.15 5.30
N SER A 142 -3.20 8.72 5.94
CA SER A 142 -3.03 8.70 7.40
C SER A 142 -4.18 9.39 8.13
N LEU A 143 -4.65 10.54 7.65
CA LEU A 143 -5.79 11.25 8.21
C LEU A 143 -7.09 10.46 8.06
N ARG A 144 -7.34 9.86 6.88
CA ARG A 144 -8.50 8.98 6.63
C ARG A 144 -8.46 7.76 7.54
N ARG A 145 -7.29 7.13 7.71
CA ARG A 145 -7.11 5.98 8.60
C ARG A 145 -7.37 6.36 10.05
N LYS A 146 -6.81 7.46 10.54
CA LYS A 146 -7.08 7.98 11.89
C LYS A 146 -8.55 8.31 12.09
N ALA A 147 -9.22 8.91 11.11
CA ALA A 147 -10.66 9.17 11.16
C ALA A 147 -11.47 7.87 11.21
N ALA A 148 -11.11 6.86 10.42
CA ALA A 148 -11.74 5.54 10.46
C ALA A 148 -11.47 4.79 11.77
N GLU A 149 -10.27 4.89 12.33
CA GLU A 149 -9.93 4.30 13.64
C GLU A 149 -10.67 5.00 14.79
N ALA A 150 -10.91 6.30 14.71
CA ALA A 150 -11.69 7.07 15.68
C ALA A 150 -13.18 6.65 15.72
N VAL A 151 -13.66 6.00 14.64
CA VAL A 151 -15.04 5.50 14.51
C VAL A 151 -15.13 3.98 14.76
N ARG A 152 -14.16 3.36 15.45
CA ARG A 152 -14.30 1.95 15.84
C ARG A 152 -15.44 1.79 16.81
N PHE A 153 -16.42 0.99 16.41
CA PHE A 153 -17.52 0.60 17.27
C PHE A 153 -17.04 -0.42 18.31
N SER A 154 -17.48 -0.25 19.56
CA SER A 154 -17.42 -1.35 20.55
C SER A 154 -18.25 -2.51 20.06
N ILE A 155 -18.03 -3.71 20.60
CA ILE A 155 -18.80 -4.92 20.26
C ILE A 155 -20.32 -4.63 20.35
N ARG A 156 -20.73 -3.87 21.35
CA ARG A 156 -22.15 -3.57 21.57
C ARG A 156 -22.69 -2.53 20.58
N GLU A 157 -21.92 -1.53 20.27
CA GLU A 157 -22.26 -0.54 19.23
C GLU A 157 -22.36 -1.20 17.85
N ASP A 158 -21.44 -2.11 17.52
CA ASP A 158 -21.47 -2.85 16.25
C ASP A 158 -22.73 -3.74 16.13
N GLN A 159 -23.11 -4.45 17.19
CA GLN A 159 -24.35 -5.22 17.23
C GLN A 159 -25.58 -4.34 16.97
N ILE A 160 -25.61 -3.14 17.56
CA ILE A 160 -26.73 -2.21 17.37
C ILE A 160 -26.74 -1.67 15.94
N VAL A 161 -25.57 -1.29 15.40
CA VAL A 161 -25.42 -0.79 14.03
C VAL A 161 -25.90 -1.83 13.01
N ARG A 162 -25.53 -3.10 13.15
CA ARG A 162 -26.00 -4.18 12.26
C ARG A 162 -27.53 -4.30 12.25
N LEU A 163 -28.17 -4.26 13.42
CA LEU A 163 -29.64 -4.30 13.52
C LEU A 163 -30.29 -3.03 12.97
N LEU A 164 -29.64 -1.87 13.11
CA LEU A 164 -30.07 -0.62 12.50
C LEU A 164 -30.07 -0.68 10.97
N LEU A 165 -29.01 -1.25 10.38
CA LEU A 165 -28.87 -1.41 8.93
C LEU A 165 -29.94 -2.32 8.32
N VAL A 166 -30.45 -3.30 9.10
CA VAL A 166 -31.57 -4.16 8.71
C VAL A 166 -32.95 -3.51 8.98
N GLY A 167 -32.97 -2.28 9.54
CA GLY A 167 -34.19 -1.50 9.73
C GLY A 167 -34.91 -1.72 11.06
N PHE A 168 -34.30 -2.39 12.06
CA PHE A 168 -34.92 -2.65 13.35
C PHE A 168 -35.18 -1.36 14.14
N THR A 169 -36.37 -1.26 14.77
CA THR A 169 -36.67 -0.17 15.71
C THR A 169 -35.91 -0.34 17.04
N ASN A 170 -35.81 0.71 17.86
CA ASN A 170 -35.16 0.61 19.17
C ASN A 170 -35.78 -0.49 20.06
N LYS A 171 -37.08 -0.66 19.98
CA LYS A 171 -37.82 -1.72 20.70
C LYS A 171 -37.42 -3.11 20.20
N ALA A 172 -37.30 -3.30 18.89
CA ALA A 172 -36.88 -4.57 18.29
C ALA A 172 -35.42 -4.88 18.59
N ILE A 173 -34.51 -3.86 18.54
CA ILE A 173 -33.10 -3.97 18.92
C ILE A 173 -32.98 -4.36 20.40
N ALA A 174 -33.74 -3.70 21.29
CA ALA A 174 -33.76 -4.01 22.71
C ALA A 174 -34.17 -5.46 22.99
N ALA A 175 -35.20 -5.94 22.33
CA ALA A 175 -35.65 -7.32 22.43
C ALA A 175 -34.61 -8.32 21.92
N SER A 176 -34.02 -8.05 20.73
CA SER A 176 -33.00 -8.90 20.10
C SER A 176 -31.73 -9.02 20.95
N LEU A 177 -31.28 -7.92 21.55
CA LEU A 177 -30.04 -7.88 22.33
C LEU A 177 -30.26 -8.13 23.84
N LYS A 178 -31.51 -8.38 24.27
CA LYS A 178 -31.90 -8.58 25.67
C LYS A 178 -31.47 -7.44 26.60
N ILE A 179 -31.67 -6.19 26.16
CA ILE A 179 -31.41 -4.97 26.91
C ILE A 179 -32.63 -4.05 26.93
N SER A 180 -32.61 -2.99 27.74
CA SER A 180 -33.72 -2.04 27.78
C SER A 180 -33.73 -1.12 26.56
N GLU A 181 -34.94 -0.65 26.15
CA GLU A 181 -35.03 0.37 25.08
C GLU A 181 -34.32 1.66 25.46
N LYS A 182 -34.27 2.03 26.74
CA LYS A 182 -33.49 3.15 27.26
C LYS A 182 -32.01 2.99 26.99
N THR A 183 -31.49 1.76 27.16
CA THR A 183 -30.10 1.42 26.86
C THR A 183 -29.79 1.59 25.36
N VAL A 184 -30.70 1.15 24.48
CA VAL A 184 -30.57 1.34 23.02
C VAL A 184 -30.55 2.83 22.66
N LYS A 185 -31.43 3.64 23.27
CA LYS A 185 -31.46 5.11 23.07
C LYS A 185 -30.12 5.76 23.47
N ASN A 186 -29.51 5.31 24.58
CA ASN A 186 -28.20 5.81 25.00
C ASN A 186 -27.12 5.46 23.97
N TYR A 187 -27.10 4.21 23.48
CA TYR A 187 -26.17 3.83 22.40
C TYR A 187 -26.42 4.60 21.11
N MET A 188 -27.67 4.90 20.77
CA MET A 188 -27.99 5.75 19.61
C MET A 188 -27.40 7.15 19.76
N THR A 189 -27.43 7.74 20.96
CA THR A 189 -26.81 9.05 21.22
C THR A 189 -25.29 8.97 21.03
N ILE A 190 -24.63 7.91 21.54
CA ILE A 190 -23.20 7.67 21.38
C ILE A 190 -22.84 7.49 19.88
N LEU A 191 -23.63 6.71 19.14
CA LEU A 191 -23.44 6.49 17.71
C LEU A 191 -23.61 7.77 16.91
N MET A 192 -24.62 8.59 17.22
CA MET A 192 -24.78 9.92 16.60
C MET A 192 -23.58 10.81 16.83
N GLN A 193 -23.04 10.86 18.04
CA GLN A 193 -21.81 11.61 18.33
C GLN A 193 -20.60 11.06 17.58
N LYS A 194 -20.36 9.75 17.63
CA LYS A 194 -19.21 9.10 16.95
C LYS A 194 -19.23 9.28 15.43
N LEU A 195 -20.42 9.25 14.83
CA LEU A 195 -20.61 9.35 13.39
C LEU A 195 -20.88 10.79 12.90
N SER A 196 -20.86 11.77 13.81
CA SER A 196 -21.25 13.15 13.54
C SER A 196 -22.61 13.25 12.85
N ALA A 197 -23.54 12.38 13.23
CA ALA A 197 -24.90 12.27 12.69
C ALA A 197 -25.89 13.00 13.59
N ARG A 198 -26.86 13.68 12.99
CA ARG A 198 -27.88 14.46 13.70
C ARG A 198 -29.15 13.68 14.01
N ASN A 199 -29.35 12.59 13.31
CA ASN A 199 -30.52 11.74 13.43
C ASN A 199 -30.20 10.29 13.07
N ARG A 200 -31.18 9.37 13.30
CA ARG A 200 -31.06 7.94 13.03
C ARG A 200 -30.74 7.63 11.58
N LEU A 201 -31.33 8.34 10.62
CA LEU A 201 -31.10 8.12 9.20
C LEU A 201 -29.66 8.42 8.82
N GLU A 202 -29.12 9.51 9.34
CA GLU A 202 -27.72 9.87 9.14
C GLU A 202 -26.75 8.84 9.76
N VAL A 203 -27.11 8.23 10.90
CA VAL A 203 -26.35 7.11 11.49
C VAL A 203 -26.32 5.91 10.53
N VAL A 204 -27.47 5.54 9.94
CA VAL A 204 -27.54 4.44 8.96
C VAL A 204 -26.69 4.73 7.73
N ILE A 205 -26.82 5.92 7.15
CA ILE A 205 -26.03 6.34 5.97
C ILE A 205 -24.53 6.33 6.26
N ALA A 206 -24.12 6.89 7.39
CA ALA A 206 -22.72 6.93 7.80
C ALA A 206 -22.16 5.52 8.07
N ALA A 207 -22.93 4.65 8.71
CA ALA A 207 -22.55 3.27 8.99
C ALA A 207 -22.43 2.43 7.71
N GLN A 208 -23.32 2.61 6.72
CA GLN A 208 -23.20 1.97 5.41
C GLN A 208 -21.89 2.35 4.71
N ARG A 209 -21.56 3.63 4.67
CA ARG A 209 -20.30 4.11 4.07
C ARG A 209 -19.05 3.55 4.73
N LEU A 210 -19.10 3.28 6.03
CA LEU A 210 -17.99 2.63 6.77
C LEU A 210 -17.89 1.13 6.45
N GLY A 211 -19.02 0.45 6.22
CA GLY A 211 -19.04 -0.96 5.84
C GLY A 211 -18.70 -1.22 4.37
N GLU A 212 -18.87 -0.22 3.50
CA GLU A 212 -18.50 -0.26 2.08
C GLU A 212 -17.02 0.11 1.83
N ALA A 213 -16.31 0.64 2.82
CA ALA A 213 -14.87 0.80 2.74
C ALA A 213 -14.21 -0.59 2.62
N PRO A 214 -13.41 -0.87 1.55
CA PRO A 214 -12.92 -2.22 1.28
C PRO A 214 -12.16 -2.74 2.48
N ALA A 215 -12.57 -3.91 2.98
CA ALA A 215 -11.87 -4.71 3.96
C ALA A 215 -10.61 -5.33 3.31
N HIS A 216 -9.63 -4.50 2.97
CA HIS A 216 -8.33 -4.92 2.49
C HIS A 216 -7.24 -4.41 3.44
N ALA A 217 -7.20 -4.96 4.64
CA ALA A 217 -6.00 -4.96 5.49
C ALA A 217 -6.27 -5.76 6.77
N ALA A 218 -6.51 -7.07 6.66
CA ALA A 218 -6.31 -7.98 7.78
C ALA A 218 -6.25 -9.42 7.23
N ASN A 219 -5.09 -9.82 6.73
CA ASN A 219 -4.50 -11.15 6.91
C ASN A 219 -3.03 -11.10 6.56
#